data_64a47635b07a938f706d8669f58d6371
#
_entry.id   64a47635b07a938f706d8669f58d6371
#
_cell.length_a   1.000
_cell.length_b   1.000
_cell.length_c   1.000
_cell.angle_alpha   90.00
_cell.angle_beta   90.00
_cell.angle_gamma   90.00
#
_symmetry.space_group_name_H-M   'P 1'
#
loop_
_entity.id
_entity.type
_entity.pdbx_description
1 polymer ?
#
loop_
_entity_poly.entity_id
_entity_poly.type
_entity_poly.pdbx_seq_one_letter_code
_entity_poly.pdbx_strand_id
1 'polypeptide(L)'
;MKKKLTIAIIIGFVSLIAGLILAGIGFFTGGITRLEEVAAPTEVHKTFTDLNTIKIDFISHSVYIKESSDSNYHVTYANSDNNMQSPLKLAEKEGTLTLSSQQESFAIEGIMQYLGERLAQRRINVFSVTIEVPKGKTLDKLEGESLHFYEYGSFVIENVHIKEVDLSAGIFLDNAQIDSGKITAGYFEAVNSALRNTSISANKSSVNLIETSLENVTIKNYQELNADQLTILGKNVLTPSEYSLSVTNINLIDKSLQDINLNISTQLDIKTLAEHLGYHYKTLEELKQAVGDMSYFNEQAENVGIFTKDKYQTLSIKKEEDKQTLTLEKRESNNSLTITSTNATINLRTPTPK
;
A
#
# COMPACT_ATOMS: atom_id res chain seq x y z
N MET A 1 -15.61 -62.67 -10.60
CA MET A 1 -15.33 -61.23 -10.35
C MET A 1 -14.63 -61.00 -9.01
N LYS A 2 -15.08 -61.55 -7.88
CA LYS A 2 -14.48 -61.28 -6.53
C LYS A 2 -12.98 -61.59 -6.43
N LYS A 3 -12.46 -62.75 -6.98
CA LYS A 3 -11.04 -63.08 -6.93
C LYS A 3 -10.13 -62.09 -7.68
N LYS A 4 -10.55 -61.57 -8.83
CA LYS A 4 -9.78 -60.56 -9.59
C LYS A 4 -9.70 -59.22 -8.85
N LEU A 5 -10.80 -58.83 -8.19
CA LEU A 5 -10.83 -57.59 -7.37
C LEU A 5 -9.92 -57.72 -6.15
N THR A 6 -9.92 -58.87 -5.46
CA THR A 6 -9.05 -59.12 -4.31
C THR A 6 -7.57 -59.05 -4.70
N ILE A 7 -7.19 -59.67 -5.85
CA ILE A 7 -5.82 -59.60 -6.35
C ILE A 7 -5.40 -58.15 -6.66
N ALA A 8 -6.28 -57.39 -7.32
CA ALA A 8 -6.00 -55.98 -7.63
C ALA A 8 -5.79 -55.13 -6.34
N ILE A 9 -6.61 -55.37 -5.31
CA ILE A 9 -6.46 -54.70 -4.02
C ILE A 9 -5.13 -55.06 -3.35
N ILE A 10 -4.74 -56.33 -3.35
CA ILE A 10 -3.47 -56.77 -2.76
C ILE A 10 -2.28 -56.16 -3.51
N ILE A 11 -2.29 -56.14 -4.83
CA ILE A 11 -1.24 -55.49 -5.65
C ILE A 11 -1.17 -53.99 -5.33
N GLY A 12 -2.32 -53.31 -5.27
CA GLY A 12 -2.37 -51.88 -4.91
C GLY A 12 -1.78 -51.59 -3.54
N PHE A 13 -2.11 -52.45 -2.54
CA PHE A 13 -1.60 -52.31 -1.19
C PHE A 13 -0.08 -52.57 -1.10
N VAL A 14 0.42 -53.59 -1.76
CA VAL A 14 1.88 -53.91 -1.83
C VAL A 14 2.62 -52.75 -2.52
N SER A 15 2.07 -52.23 -3.62
CA SER A 15 2.66 -51.09 -4.33
C SER A 15 2.67 -49.80 -3.46
N LEU A 16 1.64 -49.58 -2.66
CA LEU A 16 1.57 -48.46 -1.72
C LEU A 16 2.67 -48.58 -0.66
N ILE A 17 2.84 -49.77 -0.04
CA ILE A 17 3.88 -50.01 0.97
C ILE A 17 5.27 -49.82 0.35
N ALA A 18 5.52 -50.42 -0.81
CA ALA A 18 6.79 -50.25 -1.51
C ALA A 18 7.08 -48.77 -1.83
N GLY A 19 6.09 -48.03 -2.29
CA GLY A 19 6.18 -46.60 -2.53
C GLY A 19 6.52 -45.79 -1.27
N LEU A 20 5.89 -46.10 -0.12
CA LEU A 20 6.19 -45.47 1.15
C LEU A 20 7.61 -45.76 1.65
N ILE A 21 8.09 -46.99 1.48
CA ILE A 21 9.47 -47.41 1.84
C ILE A 21 10.48 -46.63 0.97
N LEU A 22 10.27 -46.57 -0.35
CA LEU A 22 11.14 -45.83 -1.27
C LEU A 22 11.12 -44.33 -0.98
N ALA A 23 9.96 -43.75 -0.67
CA ALA A 23 9.84 -42.37 -0.25
C ALA A 23 10.59 -42.08 1.06
N GLY A 24 10.49 -43.01 2.03
CA GLY A 24 11.25 -42.94 3.28
C GLY A 24 12.76 -42.99 3.04
N ILE A 25 13.24 -43.92 2.25
CA ILE A 25 14.66 -44.03 1.87
C ILE A 25 15.11 -42.71 1.19
N GLY A 26 14.36 -42.21 0.22
CA GLY A 26 14.65 -40.94 -0.46
C GLY A 26 14.74 -39.76 0.51
N PHE A 27 13.83 -39.69 1.48
CA PHE A 27 13.84 -38.66 2.53
C PHE A 27 15.12 -38.73 3.39
N PHE A 28 15.49 -39.93 3.90
CA PHE A 28 16.64 -40.08 4.78
C PHE A 28 18.01 -40.06 4.05
N THR A 29 18.04 -40.25 2.73
CA THR A 29 19.27 -40.18 1.92
C THR A 29 19.52 -38.79 1.31
N GLY A 30 18.82 -37.75 1.76
CA GLY A 30 19.01 -36.38 1.26
C GLY A 30 18.27 -36.08 -0.04
N GLY A 31 17.27 -36.84 -0.37
CA GLY A 31 16.46 -36.63 -1.58
C GLY A 31 15.73 -35.29 -1.60
N ILE A 32 15.34 -34.75 -0.41
CA ILE A 32 14.74 -33.44 -0.31
C ILE A 32 15.77 -32.36 -0.66
N THR A 33 16.97 -32.42 -0.11
CA THR A 33 18.04 -31.45 -0.41
C THR A 33 18.39 -31.47 -1.90
N ARG A 34 18.48 -32.65 -2.50
CA ARG A 34 18.69 -32.78 -3.94
C ARG A 34 17.55 -32.21 -4.78
N LEU A 35 16.32 -32.41 -4.32
CA LEU A 35 15.15 -31.87 -5.00
C LEU A 35 15.12 -30.33 -4.92
N GLU A 36 15.47 -29.75 -3.75
CA GLU A 36 15.66 -28.32 -3.56
C GLU A 36 16.76 -27.76 -4.50
N GLU A 37 17.90 -28.43 -4.58
CA GLU A 37 19.04 -27.99 -5.41
C GLU A 37 18.72 -28.01 -6.91
N VAL A 38 18.03 -29.04 -7.38
CA VAL A 38 17.69 -29.20 -8.81
C VAL A 38 16.59 -28.24 -9.26
N ALA A 39 15.67 -27.93 -8.36
CA ALA A 39 14.52 -27.07 -8.64
C ALA A 39 14.69 -25.63 -8.08
N ALA A 40 15.88 -25.27 -7.61
CA ALA A 40 16.12 -23.93 -7.08
C ALA A 40 15.90 -22.87 -8.17
N PRO A 41 15.16 -21.81 -7.86
CA PRO A 41 15.05 -20.66 -8.76
C PRO A 41 16.42 -20.06 -9.06
N THR A 42 16.59 -19.53 -10.25
CA THR A 42 17.83 -18.86 -10.65
C THR A 42 17.80 -17.42 -10.15
N GLU A 43 18.75 -17.08 -9.26
CA GLU A 43 18.96 -15.69 -8.85
C GLU A 43 19.68 -14.90 -9.96
N VAL A 44 19.17 -13.73 -10.25
CA VAL A 44 19.69 -12.79 -11.22
C VAL A 44 20.20 -11.56 -10.49
N HIS A 45 21.47 -11.26 -10.67
CA HIS A 45 22.11 -10.05 -10.16
C HIS A 45 22.63 -9.23 -11.33
N LYS A 46 22.20 -7.98 -11.43
CA LYS A 46 22.64 -7.03 -12.46
C LYS A 46 23.15 -5.76 -11.82
N THR A 47 24.23 -5.20 -12.35
CA THR A 47 24.82 -3.95 -11.89
C THR A 47 24.83 -2.95 -13.03
N PHE A 48 24.46 -1.70 -12.71
CA PHE A 48 24.46 -0.58 -13.64
C PHE A 48 25.17 0.60 -13.00
N THR A 49 25.87 1.39 -13.80
CA THR A 49 26.62 2.57 -13.32
C THR A 49 25.83 3.86 -13.38
N ASP A 50 24.90 3.94 -14.33
CA ASP A 50 24.12 5.16 -14.55
C ASP A 50 22.70 4.83 -14.98
N LEU A 51 21.76 5.06 -14.06
CA LEU A 51 20.32 4.97 -14.32
C LEU A 51 19.67 6.29 -13.88
N ASN A 52 18.76 6.78 -14.71
CA ASN A 52 17.99 7.98 -14.44
C ASN A 52 16.52 7.65 -14.15
N THR A 53 16.02 6.61 -14.80
CA THR A 53 14.61 6.20 -14.72
C THR A 53 14.51 4.71 -14.42
N ILE A 54 13.59 4.37 -13.51
CA ILE A 54 13.18 2.99 -13.25
C ILE A 54 11.72 2.88 -13.64
N LYS A 55 11.42 1.93 -14.52
CA LYS A 55 10.07 1.62 -14.98
C LYS A 55 9.71 0.19 -14.60
N ILE A 56 8.63 0.02 -13.87
CA ILE A 56 8.07 -1.27 -13.43
C ILE A 56 6.74 -1.48 -14.18
N ASP A 57 6.72 -2.41 -15.11
CA ASP A 57 5.61 -2.59 -16.03
C ASP A 57 4.75 -3.77 -15.60
N PHE A 58 3.75 -3.49 -14.75
CA PHE A 58 2.70 -4.39 -14.29
C PHE A 58 3.17 -5.79 -13.84
N ILE A 59 3.97 -5.83 -12.77
CA ILE A 59 4.52 -7.08 -12.23
C ILE A 59 3.75 -7.57 -11.00
N SER A 60 3.82 -8.89 -10.73
CA SER A 60 3.24 -9.54 -9.54
C SER A 60 4.20 -9.65 -8.36
N HIS A 61 5.37 -9.03 -8.45
CA HIS A 61 6.40 -9.05 -7.43
C HIS A 61 6.30 -7.82 -6.53
N SER A 62 6.65 -7.99 -5.26
CA SER A 62 6.93 -6.85 -4.39
C SER A 62 8.25 -6.19 -4.82
N VAL A 63 8.25 -4.87 -4.93
CA VAL A 63 9.40 -4.08 -5.36
C VAL A 63 10.01 -3.36 -4.17
N TYR A 64 11.25 -3.68 -3.86
CA TYR A 64 12.04 -3.01 -2.83
C TYR A 64 13.05 -2.08 -3.48
N ILE A 65 12.92 -0.77 -3.26
CA ILE A 65 13.85 0.25 -3.76
C ILE A 65 14.54 0.83 -2.54
N LYS A 66 15.84 0.65 -2.43
CA LYS A 66 16.60 1.06 -1.26
C LYS A 66 17.98 1.62 -1.61
N GLU A 67 18.62 2.25 -0.65
CA GLU A 67 20.00 2.77 -0.82
C GLU A 67 20.99 1.62 -1.00
N SER A 68 21.89 1.75 -1.99
CA SER A 68 23.00 0.82 -2.23
C SER A 68 24.14 1.03 -1.22
N SER A 69 24.89 -0.02 -0.97
CA SER A 69 26.11 0.05 -0.17
C SER A 69 27.31 0.65 -0.92
N ASP A 70 27.22 0.79 -2.24
CA ASP A 70 28.28 1.33 -3.09
C ASP A 70 27.77 2.39 -4.08
N SER A 71 28.56 2.74 -5.07
CA SER A 71 28.26 3.77 -6.07
C SER A 71 27.51 3.27 -7.30
N ASN A 72 27.05 2.01 -7.30
CA ASN A 72 26.34 1.41 -8.42
C ASN A 72 24.88 1.11 -8.08
N TYR A 73 24.08 0.99 -9.14
CA TYR A 73 22.75 0.41 -9.03
C TYR A 73 22.85 -1.11 -9.09
N HIS A 74 22.14 -1.80 -8.22
CA HIS A 74 22.04 -3.25 -8.27
C HIS A 74 20.57 -3.67 -8.40
N VAL A 75 20.32 -4.67 -9.21
CA VAL A 75 19.01 -5.28 -9.34
C VAL A 75 19.13 -6.77 -9.06
N THR A 76 18.38 -7.23 -8.07
CA THR A 76 18.37 -8.62 -7.63
C THR A 76 16.95 -9.15 -7.66
N TYR A 77 16.76 -10.26 -8.33
CA TYR A 77 15.49 -11.00 -8.37
C TYR A 77 15.75 -12.48 -8.64
N ALA A 78 14.74 -13.31 -8.50
CA ALA A 78 14.85 -14.73 -8.86
C ALA A 78 13.78 -15.10 -9.87
N ASN A 79 14.18 -15.82 -10.91
CA ASN A 79 13.26 -16.43 -11.88
C ASN A 79 13.13 -17.92 -11.60
N SER A 80 11.90 -18.43 -11.72
CA SER A 80 11.57 -19.82 -11.65
C SER A 80 11.33 -20.38 -13.04
N ASP A 81 11.84 -21.58 -13.30
CA ASP A 81 11.64 -22.28 -14.58
C ASP A 81 10.23 -22.92 -14.66
N ASN A 82 9.47 -22.92 -13.57
CA ASN A 82 8.17 -23.60 -13.49
C ASN A 82 6.95 -22.72 -13.72
N ASN A 83 7.06 -21.60 -14.35
CA ASN A 83 5.91 -20.69 -14.66
C ASN A 83 4.87 -20.51 -13.53
N MET A 84 5.23 -20.82 -12.28
CA MET A 84 4.39 -20.51 -11.12
C MET A 84 4.28 -19.01 -10.88
N GLN A 85 5.27 -18.30 -11.38
CA GLN A 85 5.29 -16.86 -11.51
C GLN A 85 5.72 -16.48 -12.93
N SER A 86 5.14 -15.40 -13.42
CA SER A 86 5.60 -14.84 -14.69
C SER A 86 7.05 -14.40 -14.55
N PRO A 87 7.99 -14.92 -15.34
CA PRO A 87 9.39 -14.57 -15.22
C PRO A 87 9.59 -13.07 -15.48
N LEU A 88 10.49 -12.47 -14.71
CA LEU A 88 10.85 -11.07 -14.89
C LEU A 88 11.83 -10.91 -16.05
N LYS A 89 11.56 -9.94 -16.89
CA LYS A 89 12.47 -9.43 -17.91
C LYS A 89 13.02 -8.09 -17.48
N LEU A 90 14.32 -7.96 -17.57
CA LEU A 90 15.05 -6.73 -17.32
C LEU A 90 15.65 -6.22 -18.63
N ALA A 91 15.36 -4.98 -18.98
CA ALA A 91 15.96 -4.28 -20.10
C ALA A 91 16.48 -2.92 -19.64
N GLU A 92 17.66 -2.53 -20.13
CA GLU A 92 18.21 -1.20 -19.93
C GLU A 92 18.40 -0.54 -21.30
N LYS A 93 17.93 0.69 -21.42
CA LYS A 93 18.12 1.50 -22.61
C LYS A 93 18.22 2.98 -22.24
N GLU A 94 19.33 3.61 -22.59
CA GLU A 94 19.56 5.06 -22.44
C GLU A 94 19.31 5.56 -20.99
N GLY A 95 19.81 4.81 -20.00
CA GLY A 95 19.64 5.13 -18.58
C GLY A 95 18.26 4.80 -18.01
N THR A 96 17.37 4.19 -18.79
CA THR A 96 16.06 3.71 -18.34
C THR A 96 16.11 2.21 -18.11
N LEU A 97 15.93 1.80 -16.86
CA LEU A 97 15.76 0.41 -16.48
C LEU A 97 14.29 0.04 -16.54
N THR A 98 13.94 -0.95 -17.35
CA THR A 98 12.55 -1.48 -17.41
C THR A 98 12.50 -2.90 -16.88
N LEU A 99 11.63 -3.12 -15.88
CA LEU A 99 11.25 -4.45 -15.41
C LEU A 99 9.83 -4.73 -15.89
N SER A 100 9.64 -5.86 -16.54
CA SER A 100 8.32 -6.33 -16.96
C SER A 100 8.16 -7.81 -16.65
N SER A 101 6.93 -8.27 -16.44
CA SER A 101 6.67 -9.71 -16.39
C SER A 101 6.25 -10.21 -17.77
N GLN A 102 6.79 -11.35 -18.16
CA GLN A 102 6.32 -12.04 -19.35
C GLN A 102 5.09 -12.86 -18.94
N GLN A 103 3.94 -12.53 -19.51
CA GLN A 103 2.72 -13.32 -19.27
C GLN A 103 2.86 -14.63 -20.02
N GLU A 104 3.27 -15.67 -19.32
CA GLU A 104 3.30 -17.03 -19.85
C GLU A 104 2.13 -17.83 -19.28
N SER A 105 1.63 -18.77 -20.07
CA SER A 105 0.58 -19.67 -19.60
C SER A 105 1.13 -20.54 -18.46
N PHE A 106 0.38 -20.66 -17.39
CA PHE A 106 0.71 -21.54 -16.27
C PHE A 106 0.98 -22.96 -16.78
N ALA A 107 2.19 -23.45 -16.60
CA ALA A 107 2.59 -24.80 -16.96
C ALA A 107 3.35 -25.43 -15.78
N ILE A 108 2.90 -26.61 -15.35
CA ILE A 108 3.63 -27.45 -14.39
C ILE A 108 4.28 -28.56 -15.18
N GLU A 109 5.60 -28.52 -15.32
CA GLU A 109 6.35 -29.60 -16.06
C GLU A 109 6.47 -30.90 -15.28
N GLY A 110 6.20 -30.87 -13.96
CA GLY A 110 6.18 -32.10 -13.16
C GLY A 110 5.95 -31.83 -11.67
N ILE A 111 5.27 -32.77 -10.99
CA ILE A 111 4.94 -32.63 -9.56
C ILE A 111 6.19 -32.54 -8.66
N MET A 112 7.27 -33.24 -9.04
CA MET A 112 8.52 -33.24 -8.28
C MET A 112 9.26 -31.93 -8.42
N GLN A 113 9.26 -31.34 -9.58
CA GLN A 113 9.82 -30.02 -9.82
C GLN A 113 9.03 -28.94 -9.05
N TYR A 114 7.70 -29.01 -9.08
CA TYR A 114 6.84 -28.14 -8.27
C TYR A 114 7.14 -28.25 -6.76
N LEU A 115 7.28 -29.46 -6.24
CA LEU A 115 7.60 -29.68 -4.83
C LEU A 115 8.99 -29.16 -4.46
N GLY A 116 9.99 -29.39 -5.31
CA GLY A 116 11.36 -28.92 -5.11
C GLY A 116 11.43 -27.38 -5.09
N GLU A 117 10.71 -26.73 -5.99
CA GLU A 117 10.63 -25.29 -6.03
C GLU A 117 9.94 -24.70 -4.79
N ARG A 118 8.83 -25.31 -4.34
CA ARG A 118 8.18 -24.94 -3.07
C ARG A 118 9.10 -25.08 -1.86
N LEU A 119 9.97 -26.03 -1.86
CA LEU A 119 10.99 -26.22 -0.81
C LEU A 119 12.08 -25.14 -0.92
N ALA A 120 12.59 -24.89 -2.13
CA ALA A 120 13.62 -23.87 -2.39
C ALA A 120 13.14 -22.43 -2.09
N GLN A 121 11.85 -22.12 -2.26
CA GLN A 121 11.25 -20.83 -1.89
C GLN A 121 11.42 -20.45 -0.42
N ARG A 122 11.75 -21.38 0.45
CA ARG A 122 12.11 -21.10 1.85
C ARG A 122 13.43 -20.34 2.00
N ARG A 123 14.30 -20.39 0.97
CA ARG A 123 15.63 -19.79 0.96
C ARG A 123 15.73 -18.63 -0.02
N ILE A 124 15.01 -18.70 -1.14
CA ILE A 124 15.06 -17.73 -2.23
C ILE A 124 13.66 -17.12 -2.39
N ASN A 125 13.55 -15.82 -2.21
CA ASN A 125 12.27 -15.13 -2.40
C ASN A 125 12.06 -14.83 -3.88
N VAL A 126 11.23 -15.64 -4.52
CA VAL A 126 10.86 -15.49 -5.95
C VAL A 126 9.75 -14.43 -6.17
N PHE A 127 9.20 -13.86 -5.09
CA PHE A 127 8.08 -12.92 -5.14
C PHE A 127 8.52 -11.47 -4.92
N SER A 128 9.82 -11.22 -4.96
CA SER A 128 10.34 -9.87 -4.78
C SER A 128 11.45 -9.54 -5.77
N VAL A 129 11.56 -8.27 -6.08
CA VAL A 129 12.69 -7.66 -6.75
C VAL A 129 13.27 -6.56 -5.88
N THR A 130 14.58 -6.55 -5.73
CA THR A 130 15.30 -5.49 -5.02
C THR A 130 16.08 -4.65 -6.02
N ILE A 131 15.89 -3.34 -5.94
CA ILE A 131 16.60 -2.34 -6.72
C ILE A 131 17.35 -1.45 -5.73
N GLU A 132 18.66 -1.45 -5.80
CA GLU A 132 19.49 -0.61 -4.96
C GLU A 132 19.95 0.61 -5.75
N VAL A 133 19.76 1.80 -5.19
CA VAL A 133 20.11 3.10 -5.76
C VAL A 133 21.39 3.59 -5.08
N PRO A 134 22.42 4.06 -5.81
CA PRO A 134 23.66 4.53 -5.21
C PRO A 134 23.44 5.53 -4.08
N LYS A 135 24.21 5.41 -3.02
CA LYS A 135 24.12 6.27 -1.85
C LYS A 135 24.21 7.75 -2.19
N GLY A 136 23.23 8.52 -1.70
CA GLY A 136 23.17 9.96 -1.92
C GLY A 136 22.84 10.38 -3.35
N LYS A 137 22.56 9.42 -4.25
CA LYS A 137 22.09 9.74 -5.61
C LYS A 137 20.59 9.94 -5.63
N THR A 138 20.14 10.95 -6.34
CA THR A 138 18.70 11.18 -6.58
C THR A 138 18.30 10.47 -7.87
N LEU A 139 17.25 9.67 -7.82
CA LEU A 139 16.62 9.06 -9.00
C LEU A 139 15.72 10.10 -9.67
N ASP A 140 15.89 10.31 -10.98
CA ASP A 140 15.08 11.30 -11.69
C ASP A 140 13.63 10.89 -11.79
N LYS A 141 13.34 9.60 -12.08
CA LYS A 141 11.96 9.12 -12.22
C LYS A 141 11.78 7.66 -11.80
N LEU A 142 10.66 7.42 -11.12
CA LEU A 142 10.14 6.08 -10.84
C LEU A 142 8.71 5.96 -11.35
N GLU A 143 8.49 5.05 -12.31
CA GLU A 143 7.17 4.70 -12.82
C GLU A 143 6.86 3.25 -12.46
N GLY A 144 5.63 2.95 -12.06
CA GLY A 144 5.29 1.57 -11.83
C GLY A 144 3.85 1.26 -11.48
N GLU A 145 3.44 0.07 -11.91
CA GLU A 145 2.14 -0.53 -11.57
C GLU A 145 2.36 -1.92 -10.98
N SER A 146 1.59 -2.25 -9.92
CA SER A 146 1.59 -3.57 -9.30
C SER A 146 0.23 -4.24 -9.43
N LEU A 147 0.25 -5.56 -9.67
CA LEU A 147 -0.95 -6.40 -9.57
C LEU A 147 -1.50 -6.46 -8.14
N HIS A 148 -0.64 -6.26 -7.14
CA HIS A 148 -0.98 -6.28 -5.71
C HIS A 148 -1.34 -4.88 -5.20
N PHE A 149 -2.27 -4.21 -5.88
CA PHE A 149 -2.65 -2.83 -5.64
C PHE A 149 -3.08 -2.54 -4.18
N TYR A 150 -3.81 -3.46 -3.56
CA TYR A 150 -4.32 -3.31 -2.19
C TYR A 150 -3.41 -3.92 -1.12
N GLU A 151 -2.30 -4.55 -1.50
CA GLU A 151 -1.42 -5.22 -0.56
C GLU A 151 -0.40 -4.24 0.02
N TYR A 152 -0.18 -4.35 1.32
CA TYR A 152 0.90 -3.63 2.01
C TYR A 152 2.25 -3.96 1.38
N GLY A 153 3.01 -2.91 1.03
CA GLY A 153 4.38 -3.08 0.59
C GLY A 153 4.55 -3.71 -0.80
N SER A 154 3.59 -3.52 -1.72
CA SER A 154 3.85 -3.86 -3.13
C SER A 154 5.01 -3.05 -3.69
N PHE A 155 5.13 -1.78 -3.30
CA PHE A 155 6.31 -0.94 -3.47
C PHE A 155 6.79 -0.47 -2.09
N VAL A 156 8.01 -0.84 -1.75
CA VAL A 156 8.72 -0.42 -0.54
C VAL A 156 9.90 0.46 -0.96
N ILE A 157 9.93 1.71 -0.53
CA ILE A 157 10.94 2.70 -0.91
C ILE A 157 11.62 3.18 0.37
N GLU A 158 12.90 2.86 0.54
CA GLU A 158 13.65 3.10 1.76
C GLU A 158 14.93 3.90 1.52
N ASN A 159 15.11 5.00 2.23
CA ASN A 159 16.33 5.82 2.19
C ASN A 159 16.68 6.35 0.78
N VAL A 160 15.69 6.63 -0.06
CA VAL A 160 15.90 7.06 -1.45
C VAL A 160 15.23 8.41 -1.72
N HIS A 161 15.93 9.25 -2.48
CA HIS A 161 15.40 10.51 -3.01
C HIS A 161 14.99 10.33 -4.48
N ILE A 162 13.74 10.67 -4.81
CA ILE A 162 13.15 10.56 -6.15
C ILE A 162 12.55 11.91 -6.55
N LYS A 163 12.92 12.44 -7.72
CA LYS A 163 12.38 13.71 -8.20
C LYS A 163 10.93 13.60 -8.66
N GLU A 164 10.62 12.55 -9.42
CA GLU A 164 9.27 12.35 -9.97
C GLU A 164 8.81 10.91 -9.81
N VAL A 165 7.57 10.72 -9.36
CA VAL A 165 6.93 9.40 -9.30
C VAL A 165 5.63 9.37 -10.10
N ASP A 166 5.35 8.21 -10.72
CA ASP A 166 4.03 7.85 -11.25
C ASP A 166 3.75 6.38 -10.87
N LEU A 167 3.04 6.19 -9.76
CA LEU A 167 2.91 4.87 -9.13
C LEU A 167 1.44 4.49 -8.95
N SER A 168 1.15 3.20 -9.23
CA SER A 168 -0.16 2.58 -8.98
C SER A 168 0.03 1.25 -8.26
N ALA A 169 -0.01 1.27 -6.90
CA ALA A 169 0.33 0.12 -6.07
C ALA A 169 -0.07 0.31 -4.60
N GLY A 170 0.15 -0.71 -3.75
CA GLY A 170 0.27 -0.53 -2.31
C GLY A 170 1.66 0.01 -1.97
N ILE A 171 1.77 1.18 -1.35
CA ILE A 171 3.03 1.92 -1.19
C ILE A 171 3.42 2.06 0.27
N PHE A 172 4.66 1.73 0.57
CA PHE A 172 5.32 2.03 1.84
C PHE A 172 6.59 2.85 1.59
N LEU A 173 6.69 3.99 2.25
CA LEU A 173 7.85 4.89 2.23
C LEU A 173 8.47 4.93 3.62
N ASP A 174 9.78 4.71 3.73
CA ASP A 174 10.54 4.93 4.97
C ASP A 174 11.78 5.77 4.69
N ASN A 175 11.90 6.89 5.38
CA ASN A 175 12.98 7.85 5.20
C ASN A 175 13.22 8.20 3.72
N ALA A 176 12.12 8.31 2.95
CA ALA A 176 12.14 8.60 1.52
C ALA A 176 11.77 10.06 1.25
N GLN A 177 12.33 10.60 0.16
CA GLN A 177 11.98 11.93 -0.32
C GLN A 177 11.41 11.83 -1.73
N ILE A 178 10.23 12.40 -1.95
CA ILE A 178 9.57 12.52 -3.25
C ILE A 178 9.32 14.00 -3.53
N ASP A 179 9.88 14.52 -4.62
CA ASP A 179 9.78 15.94 -4.94
C ASP A 179 8.55 16.28 -5.78
N SER A 180 8.01 15.33 -6.55
CA SER A 180 6.80 15.55 -7.35
C SER A 180 6.18 14.23 -7.84
N GLY A 181 4.93 14.30 -8.29
CA GLY A 181 4.33 13.22 -9.06
C GLY A 181 2.92 12.82 -8.66
N LYS A 182 2.55 11.61 -9.10
CA LYS A 182 1.23 11.04 -8.87
C LYS A 182 1.36 9.66 -8.24
N ILE A 183 0.50 9.39 -7.29
CA ILE A 183 0.40 8.10 -6.62
C ILE A 183 -1.07 7.71 -6.59
N THR A 184 -1.40 6.54 -7.12
CA THR A 184 -2.69 5.90 -6.94
C THR A 184 -2.48 4.67 -6.06
N ALA A 185 -3.04 4.67 -4.86
CA ALA A 185 -2.71 3.64 -3.88
C ALA A 185 -3.95 2.92 -3.35
N GLY A 186 -3.89 1.59 -3.27
CA GLY A 186 -4.81 0.78 -2.51
C GLY A 186 -4.44 0.71 -1.03
N TYR A 187 -3.20 1.03 -0.70
CA TYR A 187 -2.65 1.24 0.64
C TYR A 187 -1.51 2.25 0.54
N PHE A 188 -1.46 3.22 1.43
CA PHE A 188 -0.38 4.20 1.45
C PHE A 188 0.11 4.44 2.88
N GLU A 189 1.40 4.26 3.09
CA GLU A 189 2.06 4.59 4.35
C GLU A 189 3.37 5.33 4.10
N ALA A 190 3.62 6.37 4.86
CA ALA A 190 4.88 7.11 4.83
C ALA A 190 5.37 7.36 6.27
N VAL A 191 6.58 6.93 6.54
CA VAL A 191 7.26 7.07 7.83
C VAL A 191 8.53 7.88 7.62
N ASN A 192 8.82 8.86 8.48
CA ASN A 192 10.02 9.71 8.42
C ASN A 192 10.29 10.31 7.02
N SER A 193 9.26 10.53 6.23
CA SER A 193 9.39 10.82 4.82
C SER A 193 9.00 12.25 4.45
N ALA A 194 9.44 12.72 3.27
CA ALA A 194 9.07 14.03 2.76
C ALA A 194 8.41 13.92 1.39
N LEU A 195 7.20 14.47 1.27
CA LEU A 195 6.43 14.51 0.05
C LEU A 195 6.24 15.95 -0.39
N ARG A 196 6.59 16.26 -1.63
CA ARG A 196 6.45 17.59 -2.23
C ARG A 196 5.70 17.50 -3.54
N ASN A 197 4.90 18.52 -3.83
CA ASN A 197 4.17 18.69 -5.11
C ASN A 197 3.56 17.39 -5.63
N THR A 198 3.03 16.56 -4.72
CA THR A 198 2.57 15.19 -5.03
C THR A 198 1.05 15.10 -4.87
N SER A 199 0.41 14.40 -5.81
CA SER A 199 -1.00 14.06 -5.75
C SER A 199 -1.19 12.58 -5.44
N ILE A 200 -1.85 12.28 -4.33
CA ILE A 200 -2.12 10.91 -3.87
C ILE A 200 -3.62 10.64 -3.95
N SER A 201 -4.02 9.58 -4.65
CA SER A 201 -5.38 9.06 -4.67
C SER A 201 -5.41 7.70 -3.98
N ALA A 202 -6.04 7.63 -2.81
CA ALA A 202 -5.98 6.44 -1.96
C ALA A 202 -7.06 5.38 -2.26
N ASN A 203 -7.88 5.56 -3.28
CA ASN A 203 -8.87 4.59 -3.77
C ASN A 203 -9.76 3.97 -2.65
N LYS A 204 -10.26 4.81 -1.74
CA LYS A 204 -11.10 4.43 -0.57
C LYS A 204 -10.39 3.52 0.44
N SER A 205 -9.08 3.62 0.56
CA SER A 205 -8.27 2.85 1.48
C SER A 205 -7.68 3.71 2.60
N SER A 206 -6.79 3.13 3.39
CA SER A 206 -6.11 3.80 4.49
C SER A 206 -4.85 4.52 4.02
N VAL A 207 -4.61 5.69 4.61
CA VAL A 207 -3.41 6.50 4.49
C VAL A 207 -2.81 6.70 5.88
N ASN A 208 -1.56 6.29 6.07
CA ASN A 208 -0.82 6.48 7.31
C ASN A 208 0.39 7.38 7.07
N LEU A 209 0.52 8.44 7.86
CA LEU A 209 1.60 9.41 7.79
C LEU A 209 2.21 9.55 9.19
N ILE A 210 3.44 9.10 9.37
CA ILE A 210 4.13 9.14 10.66
C ILE A 210 5.41 9.95 10.51
N GLU A 211 5.59 10.99 11.32
CA GLU A 211 6.77 11.88 11.27
C GLU A 211 7.08 12.37 9.84
N THR A 212 6.02 12.63 9.07
CA THR A 212 6.09 12.92 7.65
C THR A 212 5.89 14.40 7.37
N SER A 213 6.60 14.92 6.37
CA SER A 213 6.48 16.31 5.89
C SER A 213 5.70 16.37 4.59
N LEU A 214 4.69 17.24 4.52
CA LEU A 214 3.92 17.53 3.30
C LEU A 214 4.17 18.96 2.85
N GLU A 215 4.54 19.12 1.58
CA GLU A 215 4.73 20.42 0.94
C GLU A 215 3.97 20.48 -0.39
N ASN A 216 2.89 21.24 -0.47
CA ASN A 216 2.01 21.33 -1.65
C ASN A 216 1.43 19.96 -2.07
N VAL A 217 0.98 19.18 -1.13
CA VAL A 217 0.48 17.83 -1.37
C VAL A 217 -1.05 17.80 -1.38
N THR A 218 -1.60 17.02 -2.30
CA THR A 218 -3.04 16.73 -2.32
C THR A 218 -3.25 15.24 -2.08
N ILE A 219 -4.02 14.89 -1.04
CA ILE A 219 -4.43 13.51 -0.74
C ILE A 219 -5.95 13.41 -0.85
N LYS A 220 -6.44 12.54 -1.70
CA LYS A 220 -7.87 12.43 -1.98
C LYS A 220 -8.38 10.99 -1.99
N ASN A 221 -9.70 10.87 -1.80
CA ASN A 221 -10.44 9.61 -1.95
C ASN A 221 -9.97 8.52 -0.97
N TYR A 222 -9.60 8.91 0.26
CA TYR A 222 -9.27 7.97 1.33
C TYR A 222 -10.50 7.71 2.22
N GLN A 223 -10.58 6.52 2.82
CA GLN A 223 -11.58 6.21 3.85
C GLN A 223 -11.06 6.50 5.25
N GLU A 224 -9.80 6.21 5.50
CA GLU A 224 -9.15 6.51 6.76
C GLU A 224 -7.81 7.21 6.52
N LEU A 225 -7.54 8.29 7.25
CA LEU A 225 -6.25 8.94 7.27
C LEU A 225 -5.79 9.11 8.73
N ASN A 226 -4.62 8.58 9.03
CA ASN A 226 -3.96 8.73 10.31
C ASN A 226 -2.63 9.46 10.09
N ALA A 227 -2.51 10.66 10.64
CA ALA A 227 -1.31 11.48 10.56
C ALA A 227 -0.81 11.80 11.97
N ASP A 228 0.38 11.31 12.30
CA ASP A 228 1.05 11.59 13.56
C ASP A 228 2.37 12.35 13.34
N GLN A 229 2.61 13.38 14.13
CA GLN A 229 3.76 14.28 14.04
C GLN A 229 3.95 14.88 12.64
N LEU A 230 2.83 15.29 12.02
CA LEU A 230 2.83 15.81 10.66
C LEU A 230 3.43 17.22 10.59
N THR A 231 4.33 17.42 9.64
CA THR A 231 4.87 18.74 9.27
C THR A 231 4.17 19.26 8.03
N ILE A 232 3.66 20.48 8.06
CA ILE A 232 2.96 21.11 6.93
C ILE A 232 3.77 22.31 6.42
N LEU A 233 4.09 22.27 5.14
CA LEU A 233 4.75 23.34 4.38
C LEU A 233 3.93 23.63 3.11
N GLY A 234 3.85 24.89 2.70
CA GLY A 234 3.08 25.29 1.52
C GLY A 234 1.59 24.96 1.64
N LYS A 235 0.93 24.65 0.53
CA LYS A 235 -0.52 24.45 0.44
C LYS A 235 -0.88 22.99 0.34
N ASN A 236 -1.54 22.44 1.38
CA ASN A 236 -1.91 21.03 1.41
C ASN A 236 -3.43 20.85 1.47
N VAL A 237 -3.94 19.86 0.74
CA VAL A 237 -5.37 19.57 0.62
C VAL A 237 -5.63 18.10 0.90
N LEU A 238 -6.52 17.83 1.85
CA LEU A 238 -7.00 16.48 2.16
C LEU A 238 -8.50 16.40 1.86
N THR A 239 -8.88 15.43 1.03
CA THR A 239 -10.28 15.22 0.65
C THR A 239 -10.65 13.75 0.89
N PRO A 240 -11.37 13.45 1.97
CA PRO A 240 -11.90 12.11 2.22
C PRO A 240 -12.80 11.61 1.08
N SER A 241 -13.06 10.33 1.06
CA SER A 241 -14.02 9.73 0.13
C SER A 241 -15.44 10.24 0.43
N GLU A 242 -16.14 10.70 -0.59
CA GLU A 242 -17.54 11.15 -0.49
C GLU A 242 -18.54 9.98 -0.39
N TYR A 243 -18.12 8.78 -0.74
CA TYR A 243 -18.97 7.58 -0.83
C TYR A 243 -18.90 6.67 0.40
N SER A 244 -18.28 7.10 1.48
CA SER A 244 -18.13 6.29 2.69
C SER A 244 -18.02 7.19 3.92
N LEU A 245 -18.39 6.65 5.08
CA LEU A 245 -18.00 7.26 6.35
C LEU A 245 -16.47 7.25 6.41
N SER A 246 -15.89 8.43 6.44
CA SER A 246 -14.45 8.60 6.45
C SER A 246 -13.97 9.14 7.79
N VAL A 247 -12.76 8.73 8.18
CA VAL A 247 -12.13 9.20 9.42
C VAL A 247 -10.80 9.85 9.10
N THR A 248 -10.57 11.05 9.63
CA THR A 248 -9.31 11.79 9.50
C THR A 248 -8.78 12.11 10.88
N ASN A 249 -7.68 11.51 11.28
CA ASN A 249 -6.98 11.78 12.54
C ASN A 249 -5.69 12.53 12.24
N ILE A 250 -5.50 13.71 12.86
CA ILE A 250 -4.33 14.57 12.60
C ILE A 250 -3.71 15.01 13.91
N ASN A 251 -2.41 14.81 14.02
CA ASN A 251 -1.51 15.42 14.99
C ASN A 251 -0.37 16.15 14.27
N LEU A 252 -0.39 17.47 14.31
CA LEU A 252 0.68 18.33 13.79
C LEU A 252 1.80 18.45 14.82
N ILE A 253 3.05 18.60 14.38
CA ILE A 253 4.10 19.07 15.27
C ILE A 253 3.78 20.50 15.77
N ASP A 254 4.27 20.88 16.94
CA ASP A 254 3.94 22.18 17.54
C ASP A 254 4.39 23.36 16.67
N LYS A 255 5.55 23.24 16.02
CA LYS A 255 6.05 24.27 15.08
C LYS A 255 5.09 24.48 13.90
N SER A 256 4.54 23.41 13.33
CA SER A 256 3.54 23.53 12.26
C SER A 256 2.25 24.15 12.75
N LEU A 257 1.77 23.78 13.94
CA LEU A 257 0.55 24.36 14.51
C LEU A 257 0.69 25.86 14.80
N GLN A 258 1.90 26.35 15.11
CA GLN A 258 2.17 27.76 15.33
C GLN A 258 2.20 28.59 14.04
N ASP A 259 2.53 27.94 12.90
CA ASP A 259 2.72 28.60 11.60
C ASP A 259 1.89 27.93 10.50
N ILE A 260 0.56 27.87 10.66
CA ILE A 260 -0.35 27.26 9.68
C ILE A 260 -1.68 28.00 9.61
N ASN A 261 -2.24 28.06 8.41
CA ASN A 261 -3.63 28.36 8.17
C ASN A 261 -4.43 27.06 8.08
N LEU A 262 -5.41 26.88 8.95
CA LEU A 262 -6.32 25.72 8.90
C LEU A 262 -7.66 26.16 8.32
N ASN A 263 -8.16 25.38 7.35
CA ASN A 263 -9.50 25.51 6.82
C ASN A 263 -10.13 24.13 6.73
N ILE A 264 -10.86 23.75 7.76
CA ILE A 264 -11.43 22.41 7.90
C ILE A 264 -12.95 22.53 7.91
N SER A 265 -13.61 21.76 7.05
CA SER A 265 -15.07 21.70 7.01
C SER A 265 -15.57 20.29 6.78
N THR A 266 -16.66 19.94 7.45
CA THR A 266 -17.44 18.72 7.17
C THR A 266 -18.91 19.03 7.20
N GLN A 267 -19.67 18.36 6.36
CA GLN A 267 -21.13 18.50 6.26
C GLN A 267 -21.78 17.13 6.47
N LEU A 268 -22.84 17.10 7.28
CA LEU A 268 -23.69 15.92 7.40
C LEU A 268 -24.71 15.90 6.26
N ASP A 269 -24.57 14.96 5.33
CA ASP A 269 -25.59 14.65 4.33
C ASP A 269 -26.33 13.37 4.73
N ILE A 270 -27.50 13.57 5.35
CA ILE A 270 -28.31 12.46 5.87
C ILE A 270 -28.77 11.50 4.79
N LYS A 271 -28.96 11.95 3.55
CA LYS A 271 -29.36 11.10 2.44
C LYS A 271 -28.23 10.16 2.01
N THR A 272 -27.08 10.72 1.74
CA THR A 272 -25.87 9.94 1.38
C THR A 272 -25.45 9.03 2.54
N LEU A 273 -25.56 9.48 3.78
CA LEU A 273 -25.28 8.65 4.96
C LEU A 273 -26.24 7.44 5.03
N ALA A 274 -27.55 7.67 4.83
CA ALA A 274 -28.52 6.59 4.86
C ALA A 274 -28.28 5.57 3.74
N GLU A 275 -28.05 6.02 2.52
CA GLU A 275 -27.73 5.15 1.39
C GLU A 275 -26.47 4.30 1.67
N HIS A 276 -25.44 4.90 2.26
CA HIS A 276 -24.22 4.19 2.64
C HIS A 276 -24.46 3.12 3.71
N LEU A 277 -25.34 3.39 4.67
CA LEU A 277 -25.73 2.43 5.72
C LEU A 277 -26.77 1.39 5.25
N GLY A 278 -27.11 1.40 3.96
CA GLY A 278 -28.04 0.44 3.37
C GLY A 278 -29.52 0.80 3.54
N TYR A 279 -29.83 2.02 3.95
CA TYR A 279 -31.18 2.51 4.06
C TYR A 279 -31.63 3.20 2.78
N HIS A 280 -32.69 2.73 2.16
CA HIS A 280 -33.23 3.28 0.91
C HIS A 280 -34.62 3.86 1.14
N TYR A 281 -34.75 5.17 0.98
CA TYR A 281 -35.99 5.90 1.07
C TYR A 281 -36.28 6.61 -0.25
N LYS A 282 -37.58 6.74 -0.58
CA LYS A 282 -38.01 7.39 -1.83
C LYS A 282 -37.84 8.91 -1.76
N THR A 283 -38.04 9.48 -0.56
CA THR A 283 -37.94 10.94 -0.37
C THR A 283 -37.13 11.26 0.88
N LEU A 284 -36.58 12.49 0.92
CA LEU A 284 -35.86 13.00 2.08
C LEU A 284 -36.82 13.14 3.30
N GLU A 285 -38.07 13.46 3.08
CA GLU A 285 -39.07 13.58 4.12
C GLU A 285 -39.35 12.22 4.80
N GLU A 286 -39.48 11.17 4.02
CA GLU A 286 -39.62 9.80 4.56
C GLU A 286 -38.42 9.41 5.42
N LEU A 287 -37.19 9.71 4.93
CA LEU A 287 -35.95 9.48 5.67
C LEU A 287 -35.94 10.27 6.98
N LYS A 288 -36.26 11.57 6.96
CA LYS A 288 -36.27 12.44 8.15
C LYS A 288 -37.28 11.96 9.20
N GLN A 289 -38.42 11.43 8.79
CA GLN A 289 -39.42 10.85 9.70
C GLN A 289 -38.93 9.54 10.33
N ALA A 290 -38.22 8.71 9.58
CA ALA A 290 -37.73 7.41 10.03
C ALA A 290 -36.44 7.51 10.92
N VAL A 291 -35.63 8.52 10.72
CA VAL A 291 -34.33 8.69 11.44
C VAL A 291 -34.50 8.71 12.96
N GLY A 292 -35.60 9.24 13.48
CA GLY A 292 -35.86 9.28 14.92
C GLY A 292 -35.87 7.89 15.60
N ASP A 293 -36.23 6.83 14.87
CA ASP A 293 -36.31 5.46 15.36
C ASP A 293 -35.06 4.61 15.03
N MET A 294 -34.07 5.20 14.34
CA MET A 294 -32.88 4.49 13.85
C MET A 294 -31.66 4.76 14.74
N SER A 295 -31.51 4.04 15.84
CA SER A 295 -30.44 4.26 16.82
C SER A 295 -29.03 4.19 16.17
N TYR A 296 -28.80 3.20 15.31
CA TYR A 296 -27.50 3.05 14.63
C TYR A 296 -27.20 4.21 13.66
N PHE A 297 -28.20 4.66 12.91
CA PHE A 297 -28.04 5.82 12.04
C PHE A 297 -27.70 7.08 12.84
N ASN A 298 -28.39 7.32 13.94
CA ASN A 298 -28.17 8.47 14.80
C ASN A 298 -26.76 8.45 15.41
N GLU A 299 -26.31 7.28 15.86
CA GLU A 299 -24.94 7.10 16.35
C GLU A 299 -23.90 7.45 15.28
N GLN A 300 -24.11 6.99 14.03
CA GLN A 300 -23.19 7.33 12.93
C GLN A 300 -23.27 8.82 12.56
N ALA A 301 -24.44 9.43 12.57
CA ALA A 301 -24.63 10.84 12.31
C ALA A 301 -23.96 11.72 13.39
N GLU A 302 -24.01 11.33 14.66
CA GLU A 302 -23.32 12.02 15.77
C GLU A 302 -21.77 11.95 15.64
N ASN A 303 -21.25 10.92 14.99
CA ASN A 303 -19.82 10.80 14.72
C ASN A 303 -19.34 11.68 13.56
N VAL A 304 -20.24 12.22 12.73
CA VAL A 304 -19.89 13.19 11.68
C VAL A 304 -19.63 14.56 12.30
N GLY A 305 -18.40 15.04 12.19
CA GLY A 305 -18.05 16.32 12.76
C GLY A 305 -16.55 16.58 12.89
N ILE A 306 -16.23 17.73 13.45
CA ILE A 306 -14.87 18.12 13.79
C ILE A 306 -14.72 18.04 15.32
N PHE A 307 -13.71 17.31 15.78
CA PHE A 307 -13.43 17.07 17.18
C PHE A 307 -12.00 17.49 17.51
N THR A 308 -11.85 18.28 18.58
CA THR A 308 -10.54 18.79 19.00
C THR A 308 -10.24 18.33 20.43
N LYS A 309 -9.02 17.84 20.66
CA LYS A 309 -8.51 17.46 21.98
C LYS A 309 -7.10 17.99 22.19
N ASP A 310 -6.62 17.95 23.43
CA ASP A 310 -5.26 18.28 23.83
C ASP A 310 -4.89 19.72 23.41
N LYS A 311 -3.79 19.91 22.74
CA LYS A 311 -3.30 21.22 22.24
C LYS A 311 -4.25 21.93 21.26
N TYR A 312 -5.24 21.22 20.73
CA TYR A 312 -6.21 21.76 19.78
C TYR A 312 -7.51 22.28 20.45
N GLN A 313 -7.68 22.10 21.75
CA GLN A 313 -8.92 22.50 22.48
C GLN A 313 -9.23 24.01 22.40
N THR A 314 -8.23 24.83 22.16
CA THR A 314 -8.38 26.29 22.01
C THR A 314 -8.91 26.70 20.64
N LEU A 315 -8.99 25.80 19.68
CA LEU A 315 -9.51 26.09 18.35
C LEU A 315 -11.04 26.13 18.37
N SER A 316 -11.61 27.18 17.78
CA SER A 316 -13.05 27.37 17.74
C SER A 316 -13.68 26.68 16.56
N ILE A 317 -14.70 25.86 16.83
CA ILE A 317 -15.50 25.18 15.81
C ILE A 317 -16.83 25.95 15.68
N LYS A 318 -17.11 26.46 14.47
CA LYS A 318 -18.42 27.03 14.15
C LYS A 318 -19.34 25.89 13.72
N LYS A 319 -20.50 25.78 14.36
CA LYS A 319 -21.53 24.78 14.05
C LYS A 319 -22.74 25.48 13.44
N GLU A 320 -23.15 25.01 12.29
CA GLU A 320 -24.42 25.32 11.62
C GLU A 320 -25.26 24.05 11.62
N GLU A 321 -26.51 24.07 11.12
CA GLU A 321 -27.46 22.95 11.28
C GLU A 321 -26.85 21.56 10.86
N ASP A 322 -26.21 21.53 9.70
CA ASP A 322 -25.62 20.29 9.11
C ASP A 322 -24.14 20.41 8.80
N LYS A 323 -23.51 21.57 9.12
CA LYS A 323 -22.12 21.88 8.77
C LYS A 323 -21.31 22.33 9.97
N GLN A 324 -20.09 21.81 10.05
CA GLN A 324 -19.08 22.27 11.00
C GLN A 324 -17.87 22.82 10.27
N THR A 325 -17.34 23.92 10.77
CA THR A 325 -16.16 24.60 10.20
C THR A 325 -15.19 24.99 11.30
N LEU A 326 -13.89 24.78 11.05
CA LEU A 326 -12.80 25.25 11.88
C LEU A 326 -11.85 26.05 10.99
N THR A 327 -11.63 27.31 11.34
CA THR A 327 -10.73 28.20 10.63
C THR A 327 -9.72 28.77 11.61
N LEU A 328 -8.43 28.65 11.28
CA LEU A 328 -7.33 29.31 11.97
C LEU A 328 -6.53 30.07 10.91
N GLU A 329 -6.44 31.38 11.07
CA GLU A 329 -5.72 32.28 10.17
C GLU A 329 -4.47 32.81 10.82
N LYS A 330 -3.32 32.66 10.17
CA LYS A 330 -2.03 33.24 10.52
C LYS A 330 -1.58 34.17 9.37
N ARG A 331 -1.71 35.46 9.54
CA ARG A 331 -1.55 36.47 8.47
C ARG A 331 -0.22 36.39 7.72
N GLU A 332 0.85 35.94 8.38
CA GLU A 332 2.20 35.87 7.80
C GLU A 332 2.58 34.49 7.29
N SER A 333 1.73 33.46 7.50
CA SER A 333 2.03 32.12 7.08
C SER A 333 1.62 31.81 5.65
N ASN A 334 2.51 31.21 4.87
CA ASN A 334 2.22 30.61 3.56
C ASN A 334 1.80 29.13 3.67
N ASN A 335 1.88 28.56 4.87
CA ASN A 335 1.54 27.16 5.11
C ASN A 335 0.04 27.03 5.36
N SER A 336 -0.58 26.06 4.71
CA SER A 336 -2.01 25.81 4.88
C SER A 336 -2.37 24.33 4.79
N LEU A 337 -3.39 23.96 5.56
CA LEU A 337 -4.04 22.66 5.48
C LEU A 337 -5.54 22.88 5.31
N THR A 338 -6.05 22.42 4.18
CA THR A 338 -7.48 22.43 3.86
C THR A 338 -8.03 21.02 3.89
N ILE A 339 -9.14 20.83 4.62
CA ILE A 339 -9.88 19.55 4.64
C ILE A 339 -11.35 19.88 4.36
N THR A 340 -11.88 19.28 3.29
CA THR A 340 -13.29 19.42 2.95
C THR A 340 -13.90 18.04 2.77
N SER A 341 -15.01 17.81 3.45
CA SER A 341 -15.62 16.48 3.46
C SER A 341 -17.15 16.53 3.61
N THR A 342 -17.76 15.42 3.25
CA THR A 342 -19.16 15.09 3.54
C THR A 342 -19.17 13.78 4.33
N ASN A 343 -19.96 13.71 5.40
CA ASN A 343 -20.12 12.53 6.26
C ASN A 343 -18.79 11.99 6.83
N ALA A 344 -17.88 12.88 7.24
CA ALA A 344 -16.60 12.50 7.79
C ALA A 344 -16.42 12.92 9.26
N THR A 345 -15.70 12.10 10.00
CA THR A 345 -15.17 12.40 11.33
C THR A 345 -13.77 12.99 11.18
N ILE A 346 -13.54 14.20 11.65
CA ILE A 346 -12.23 14.84 11.62
C ILE A 346 -11.76 15.10 13.05
N ASN A 347 -10.71 14.42 13.46
CA ASN A 347 -10.12 14.51 14.79
C ASN A 347 -8.79 15.24 14.74
N LEU A 348 -8.69 16.35 15.46
CA LEU A 348 -7.42 17.00 15.76
C LEU A 348 -7.04 16.65 17.20
N ARG A 349 -6.06 15.77 17.36
CA ARG A 349 -5.67 15.24 18.68
C ARG A 349 -4.26 14.67 18.66
N THR A 350 -3.64 14.60 19.83
CA THR A 350 -2.44 13.78 20.02
C THR A 350 -2.85 12.31 20.05
N PRO A 351 -2.17 11.41 19.33
CA PRO A 351 -2.46 9.99 19.41
C PRO A 351 -2.34 9.47 20.85
N THR A 352 -3.24 8.60 21.23
CA THR A 352 -3.07 7.86 22.50
C THR A 352 -1.95 6.84 22.30
N PRO A 353 -0.92 6.81 23.15
CA PRO A 353 0.09 5.75 23.07
C PRO A 353 -0.60 4.38 23.13
N LYS A 354 -0.23 3.50 22.21
CA LYS A 354 -0.70 2.10 22.21
C LYS A 354 -0.03 1.30 23.32
#